data_c769dd40d708542dd9e7274706344fe0
#
_entry.id   c769dd40d708542dd9e7274706344fe0
#
_cell.length_a   1.000
_cell.length_b   1.000
_cell.length_c   1.000
_cell.angle_alpha   90.00
_cell.angle_beta   90.00
_cell.angle_gamma   90.00
#
_symmetry.space_group_name_H-M   'P 1'
#
loop_
_entity.id
_entity.type
_entity.pdbx_description
1 polymer ?
#
loop_
_entity_poly.entity_id
_entity_poly.type
_entity_poly.pdbx_seq_one_letter_code
_entity_poly.pdbx_strand_id
1 'polypeptide(L)'
;MIVTEFPQGCGVKIVIVEDHLMIRDVIRKVCSADFGYTVVGETGSGLQAVELILKHRPDAVILDLSLPDMDGFNVADRVLRVIPGLRILMLSSHCDDYTLFRVEKSGVHGFIDKNSNTVEILRDALKAIADGRIYFSQAFQAARLARRTDPRSFIKVLSDWERAILSLIGQGMSDEEIGERLNLSPRTVQTHRSNILRKLDLKGTPKLIAFAVENGFTQVQSRQGTIPVYT
;
A
#
# COMPACT_ATOMS: atom_id res chain seq x y z
N MET A 1 6.46 -25.37 3.23
CA MET A 1 5.89 -24.21 2.51
C MET A 1 5.45 -24.74 1.16
N ILE A 2 4.16 -24.98 0.97
CA ILE A 2 3.59 -25.55 -0.26
C ILE A 2 3.53 -24.40 -1.27
N VAL A 3 4.42 -24.42 -2.26
CA VAL A 3 4.36 -23.53 -3.42
C VAL A 3 3.25 -24.09 -4.31
N THR A 4 2.04 -23.55 -4.21
CA THR A 4 0.96 -23.88 -5.14
C THR A 4 1.20 -23.10 -6.43
N GLU A 5 1.70 -23.79 -7.46
CA GLU A 5 1.68 -23.29 -8.84
C GLU A 5 0.22 -23.03 -9.26
N PHE A 6 0.02 -22.04 -10.15
CA PHE A 6 -1.31 -21.89 -10.77
C PHE A 6 -1.68 -23.18 -11.53
N PRO A 7 -2.92 -23.62 -11.46
CA PRO A 7 -3.34 -24.81 -12.17
C PRO A 7 -3.07 -24.65 -13.67
N GLN A 8 -2.18 -25.48 -14.19
CA GLN A 8 -1.88 -25.57 -15.62
C GLN A 8 -3.15 -25.97 -16.35
N GLY A 9 -3.72 -25.06 -17.17
CA GLY A 9 -4.84 -25.39 -18.04
C GLY A 9 -6.16 -24.65 -17.83
N CYS A 10 -6.30 -23.86 -16.76
CA CYS A 10 -7.43 -22.92 -16.62
C CYS A 10 -6.86 -21.51 -16.57
N GLY A 11 -7.33 -20.60 -17.43
CA GLY A 11 -6.78 -19.24 -17.49
C GLY A 11 -6.77 -18.57 -16.12
N VAL A 12 -5.63 -18.02 -15.71
CA VAL A 12 -5.43 -17.31 -14.44
C VAL A 12 -6.45 -16.17 -14.34
N LYS A 13 -7.24 -16.15 -13.27
CA LYS A 13 -8.25 -15.12 -13.02
C LYS A 13 -7.63 -13.96 -12.24
N ILE A 14 -7.78 -12.74 -12.76
CA ILE A 14 -7.21 -11.54 -12.16
C ILE A 14 -8.30 -10.50 -11.89
N VAL A 15 -8.19 -9.83 -10.76
CA VAL A 15 -8.90 -8.57 -10.49
C VAL A 15 -7.89 -7.42 -10.54
N ILE A 16 -8.27 -6.32 -11.22
CA ILE A 16 -7.47 -5.10 -11.33
C ILE A 16 -8.12 -4.00 -10.51
N VAL A 17 -7.35 -3.42 -9.59
CA VAL A 17 -7.79 -2.33 -8.71
C VAL A 17 -6.86 -1.14 -8.92
N GLU A 18 -7.31 -0.16 -9.71
CA GLU A 18 -6.53 1.00 -10.14
C GLU A 18 -7.51 2.13 -10.49
N ASP A 19 -7.37 3.31 -9.89
CA ASP A 19 -8.26 4.44 -10.13
C ASP A 19 -7.95 5.20 -11.43
N HIS A 20 -6.68 5.20 -11.88
CA HIS A 20 -6.28 5.82 -13.14
C HIS A 20 -6.65 4.94 -14.34
N LEU A 21 -7.63 5.38 -15.11
CA LEU A 21 -8.17 4.64 -16.28
C LEU A 21 -7.09 4.21 -17.26
N MET A 22 -6.14 5.10 -17.59
CA MET A 22 -5.08 4.79 -18.56
C MET A 22 -4.16 3.67 -18.06
N ILE A 23 -3.77 3.70 -16.78
CA ILE A 23 -2.93 2.68 -16.18
C ILE A 23 -3.68 1.34 -16.13
N ARG A 24 -4.94 1.37 -15.72
CA ARG A 24 -5.82 0.19 -15.68
C ARG A 24 -5.95 -0.47 -17.06
N ASP A 25 -6.13 0.32 -18.12
CA ASP A 25 -6.20 -0.17 -19.50
C ASP A 25 -4.88 -0.82 -19.96
N VAL A 26 -3.73 -0.25 -19.60
CA VAL A 26 -2.41 -0.86 -19.88
C VAL A 26 -2.28 -2.20 -19.15
N ILE A 27 -2.59 -2.25 -17.86
CA ILE A 27 -2.51 -3.48 -17.06
C ILE A 27 -3.42 -4.55 -17.67
N ARG A 28 -4.66 -4.20 -18.01
CA ARG A 28 -5.60 -5.13 -18.62
C ARG A 28 -5.08 -5.70 -19.94
N LYS A 29 -4.53 -4.86 -20.81
CA LYS A 29 -3.93 -5.30 -22.09
C LYS A 29 -2.78 -6.26 -21.86
N VAL A 30 -1.86 -5.97 -20.95
CA VAL A 30 -0.75 -6.87 -20.60
C VAL A 30 -1.26 -8.21 -20.08
N CYS A 31 -2.22 -8.20 -19.14
CA CYS A 31 -2.78 -9.43 -18.60
C CYS A 31 -3.44 -10.28 -19.68
N SER A 32 -4.26 -9.69 -20.54
CA SER A 32 -5.06 -10.43 -21.52
C SER A 32 -4.27 -10.82 -22.77
N ALA A 33 -3.50 -9.88 -23.34
CA ALA A 33 -2.80 -10.10 -24.61
C ALA A 33 -1.49 -10.87 -24.45
N ASP A 34 -0.70 -10.56 -23.41
CA ASP A 34 0.63 -11.14 -23.25
C ASP A 34 0.62 -12.46 -22.48
N PHE A 35 -0.31 -12.61 -21.55
CA PHE A 35 -0.40 -13.78 -20.67
C PHE A 35 -1.64 -14.64 -20.85
N GLY A 36 -2.64 -14.16 -21.60
CA GLY A 36 -3.92 -14.88 -21.74
C GLY A 36 -4.71 -15.00 -20.42
N TYR A 37 -4.44 -14.11 -19.47
CA TYR A 37 -5.16 -14.10 -18.19
C TYR A 37 -6.58 -13.58 -18.37
N THR A 38 -7.50 -14.10 -17.58
CA THR A 38 -8.90 -13.65 -17.57
C THR A 38 -9.10 -12.58 -16.51
N VAL A 39 -9.35 -11.34 -16.93
CA VAL A 39 -9.72 -10.25 -16.02
C VAL A 39 -11.20 -10.42 -15.66
N VAL A 40 -11.45 -10.85 -14.41
CA VAL A 40 -12.80 -11.16 -13.91
C VAL A 40 -13.46 -9.97 -13.21
N GLY A 41 -12.73 -8.89 -12.98
CA GLY A 41 -13.26 -7.66 -12.39
C GLY A 41 -12.24 -6.54 -12.44
N GLU A 42 -12.75 -5.31 -12.57
CA GLU A 42 -11.95 -4.08 -12.58
C GLU A 42 -12.66 -3.00 -11.78
N THR A 43 -11.93 -2.24 -10.99
CA THR A 43 -12.47 -1.10 -10.24
C THR A 43 -11.39 -0.07 -9.90
N GLY A 44 -11.80 1.18 -9.65
CA GLY A 44 -10.96 2.23 -9.05
C GLY A 44 -11.26 2.49 -7.57
N SER A 45 -12.13 1.69 -6.95
CA SER A 45 -12.59 1.85 -5.57
C SER A 45 -12.11 0.69 -4.71
N GLY A 46 -11.50 0.98 -3.57
CA GLY A 46 -11.06 -0.04 -2.62
C GLY A 46 -12.23 -0.79 -1.95
N LEU A 47 -13.34 -0.11 -1.69
CA LEU A 47 -14.56 -0.74 -1.16
C LEU A 47 -15.12 -1.77 -2.15
N GLN A 48 -15.28 -1.37 -3.42
CA GLN A 48 -15.74 -2.27 -4.47
C GLN A 48 -14.74 -3.40 -4.74
N ALA A 49 -13.44 -3.13 -4.60
CA ALA A 49 -12.40 -4.14 -4.77
C ALA A 49 -12.58 -5.31 -3.81
N VAL A 50 -12.83 -5.03 -2.52
CA VAL A 50 -13.10 -6.08 -1.54
C VAL A 50 -14.28 -6.96 -1.97
N GLU A 51 -15.39 -6.36 -2.40
CA GLU A 51 -16.58 -7.10 -2.86
C GLU A 51 -16.27 -7.95 -4.09
N LEU A 52 -15.62 -7.38 -5.11
CA LEU A 52 -15.25 -8.08 -6.34
C LEU A 52 -14.31 -9.26 -6.07
N ILE A 53 -13.28 -9.07 -5.24
CA ILE A 53 -12.32 -10.11 -4.90
C ILE A 53 -13.00 -11.27 -4.15
N LEU A 54 -13.83 -10.95 -3.16
CA LEU A 54 -14.54 -11.97 -2.39
C LEU A 54 -15.56 -12.75 -3.25
N LYS A 55 -16.22 -12.05 -4.19
CA LYS A 55 -17.20 -12.66 -5.13
C LYS A 55 -16.54 -13.58 -6.15
N HIS A 56 -15.49 -13.11 -6.81
CA HIS A 56 -14.88 -13.83 -7.94
C HIS A 56 -13.77 -14.79 -7.53
N ARG A 57 -13.24 -14.68 -6.30
CA ARG A 57 -12.12 -15.47 -5.79
C ARG A 57 -11.02 -15.64 -6.85
N PRO A 58 -10.40 -14.53 -7.29
CA PRO A 58 -9.36 -14.55 -8.31
C PRO A 58 -8.10 -15.27 -7.81
N ASP A 59 -7.25 -15.68 -8.74
CA ASP A 59 -5.93 -16.25 -8.43
C ASP A 59 -4.93 -15.17 -8.04
N ALA A 60 -5.08 -13.97 -8.63
CA ALA A 60 -4.24 -12.82 -8.31
C ALA A 60 -5.01 -11.50 -8.37
N VAL A 61 -4.50 -10.51 -7.64
CA VAL A 61 -4.98 -9.12 -7.65
C VAL A 61 -3.81 -8.20 -7.95
N ILE A 62 -4.02 -7.26 -8.87
CA ILE A 62 -3.15 -6.13 -9.10
C ILE A 62 -3.81 -4.95 -8.37
N LEU A 63 -3.13 -4.38 -7.37
CA LEU A 63 -3.73 -3.48 -6.41
C LEU A 63 -2.93 -2.20 -6.26
N ASP A 64 -3.54 -1.08 -6.63
CA ASP A 64 -3.00 0.24 -6.31
C ASP A 64 -3.10 0.50 -4.80
N LEU A 65 -2.06 1.12 -4.24
CA LEU A 65 -2.06 1.57 -2.86
C LEU A 65 -2.88 2.83 -2.64
N SER A 66 -2.93 3.73 -3.63
CA SER A 66 -3.52 5.06 -3.51
C SER A 66 -4.92 5.10 -4.13
N LEU A 67 -5.89 4.51 -3.46
CA LEU A 67 -7.30 4.54 -3.91
C LEU A 67 -8.08 5.67 -3.22
N PRO A 68 -9.12 6.22 -3.85
CA PRO A 68 -9.81 7.41 -3.35
C PRO A 68 -10.61 7.19 -2.07
N ASP A 69 -11.04 5.97 -1.79
CA ASP A 69 -11.96 5.63 -0.70
C ASP A 69 -11.35 4.71 0.37
N MET A 70 -10.28 4.00 0.04
CA MET A 70 -9.63 3.06 0.96
C MET A 70 -8.16 2.85 0.59
N ASP A 71 -7.26 2.89 1.57
CA ASP A 71 -5.85 2.51 1.40
C ASP A 71 -5.73 1.05 0.93
N GLY A 72 -4.94 0.80 -0.12
CA GLY A 72 -4.74 -0.54 -0.69
C GLY A 72 -4.23 -1.57 0.31
N PHE A 73 -3.46 -1.18 1.33
CA PHE A 73 -3.10 -2.10 2.40
C PHE A 73 -4.31 -2.59 3.21
N ASN A 74 -5.31 -1.74 3.41
CA ASN A 74 -6.54 -2.13 4.08
C ASN A 74 -7.36 -3.10 3.22
N VAL A 75 -7.35 -2.92 1.89
CA VAL A 75 -7.94 -3.89 0.96
C VAL A 75 -7.23 -5.22 1.09
N ALA A 76 -5.88 -5.24 0.99
CA ALA A 76 -5.06 -6.44 1.09
C ALA A 76 -5.30 -7.20 2.40
N ASP A 77 -5.26 -6.49 3.54
CA ASP A 77 -5.50 -7.09 4.86
C ASP A 77 -6.88 -7.77 4.96
N ARG A 78 -7.94 -7.09 4.48
CA ARG A 78 -9.29 -7.64 4.50
C ARG A 78 -9.42 -8.91 3.65
N VAL A 79 -8.88 -8.89 2.42
CA VAL A 79 -9.04 -10.02 1.51
C VAL A 79 -8.14 -11.20 1.87
N LEU A 80 -6.91 -10.97 2.36
CA LEU A 80 -5.99 -12.02 2.77
C LEU A 80 -6.48 -12.77 4.03
N ARG A 81 -7.22 -12.13 4.91
CA ARG A 81 -7.88 -12.81 6.05
C ARG A 81 -8.91 -13.84 5.61
N VAL A 82 -9.56 -13.61 4.47
CA VAL A 82 -10.62 -14.51 3.94
C VAL A 82 -10.07 -15.49 2.90
N ILE A 83 -9.07 -15.06 2.14
CA ILE A 83 -8.42 -15.83 1.07
C ILE A 83 -6.90 -15.82 1.28
N PRO A 84 -6.35 -16.61 2.23
CA PRO A 84 -4.91 -16.54 2.59
C PRO A 84 -3.96 -16.92 1.45
N GLY A 85 -4.46 -17.65 0.42
CA GLY A 85 -3.66 -18.04 -0.75
C GLY A 85 -3.72 -17.04 -1.92
N LEU A 86 -4.46 -15.93 -1.77
CA LEU A 86 -4.60 -14.92 -2.82
C LEU A 86 -3.25 -14.24 -3.07
N ARG A 87 -2.84 -14.15 -4.32
CA ARG A 87 -1.62 -13.46 -4.71
C ARG A 87 -1.88 -12.00 -5.00
N ILE A 88 -1.13 -11.12 -4.36
CA ILE A 88 -1.31 -9.67 -4.51
C ILE A 88 -0.01 -9.06 -5.03
N LEU A 89 -0.11 -8.36 -6.18
CA LEU A 89 0.89 -7.45 -6.71
C LEU A 89 0.46 -6.02 -6.39
N MET A 90 1.19 -5.34 -5.52
CA MET A 90 0.93 -3.94 -5.20
C MET A 90 1.62 -3.00 -6.19
N LEU A 91 0.92 -1.93 -6.55
CA LEU A 91 1.44 -0.81 -7.34
C LEU A 91 1.42 0.45 -6.49
N SER A 92 2.43 1.31 -6.59
CA SER A 92 2.45 2.60 -5.91
C SER A 92 3.31 3.61 -6.64
N SER A 93 2.89 4.87 -6.64
CA SER A 93 3.74 6.00 -7.04
C SER A 93 4.67 6.46 -5.92
N HIS A 94 4.54 5.89 -4.72
CA HIS A 94 5.31 6.25 -3.53
C HIS A 94 6.14 5.06 -3.08
N CYS A 95 7.44 5.28 -2.94
CA CYS A 95 8.40 4.27 -2.53
C CYS A 95 9.18 4.74 -1.28
N ASP A 96 8.48 5.46 -0.39
CA ASP A 96 9.00 5.95 0.87
C ASP A 96 9.20 4.83 1.90
N ASP A 97 9.97 5.11 2.92
CA ASP A 97 10.39 4.13 3.92
C ASP A 97 9.23 3.46 4.66
N TYR A 98 8.14 4.19 4.90
CA TYR A 98 6.98 3.62 5.58
C TYR A 98 6.17 2.71 4.67
N THR A 99 5.99 3.08 3.41
CA THR A 99 5.38 2.22 2.38
C THR A 99 6.16 0.91 2.24
N LEU A 100 7.48 0.98 2.12
CA LEU A 100 8.33 -0.21 2.03
C LEU A 100 8.21 -1.11 3.26
N PHE A 101 8.16 -0.51 4.46
CA PHE A 101 7.94 -1.25 5.70
C PHE A 101 6.57 -1.94 5.73
N ARG A 102 5.51 -1.25 5.32
CA ARG A 102 4.16 -1.82 5.25
C ARG A 102 4.08 -2.99 4.27
N VAL A 103 4.71 -2.85 3.09
CA VAL A 103 4.80 -3.93 2.10
C VAL A 103 5.46 -5.18 2.69
N GLU A 104 6.57 -5.04 3.41
CA GLU A 104 7.24 -6.17 4.07
C GLU A 104 6.38 -6.89 5.11
N LYS A 105 5.44 -6.19 5.74
CA LYS A 105 4.56 -6.72 6.78
C LYS A 105 3.20 -7.21 6.26
N SER A 106 2.80 -6.79 5.07
CA SER A 106 1.45 -7.02 4.53
C SER A 106 1.20 -8.45 4.01
N GLY A 107 2.25 -9.26 3.84
CA GLY A 107 2.11 -10.61 3.28
C GLY A 107 1.80 -10.64 1.77
N VAL A 108 2.00 -9.52 1.06
CA VAL A 108 1.81 -9.46 -0.39
C VAL A 108 2.96 -10.13 -1.15
N HIS A 109 2.70 -10.52 -2.38
CA HIS A 109 3.61 -11.33 -3.19
C HIS A 109 4.48 -10.48 -4.13
N GLY A 110 4.16 -9.19 -4.30
CA GLY A 110 4.97 -8.31 -5.12
C GLY A 110 4.68 -6.84 -4.91
N PHE A 111 5.67 -6.00 -5.29
CA PHE A 111 5.56 -4.56 -5.26
C PHE A 111 6.29 -3.95 -6.46
N ILE A 112 5.61 -3.03 -7.13
CA ILE A 112 6.12 -2.25 -8.25
C ILE A 112 5.94 -0.75 -7.96
N ASP A 113 7.00 0.03 -8.14
CA ASP A 113 6.94 1.49 -8.15
C ASP A 113 6.47 1.98 -9.53
N LYS A 114 5.34 2.66 -9.60
CA LYS A 114 4.75 3.18 -10.86
C LYS A 114 5.65 4.20 -11.57
N ASN A 115 6.53 4.92 -10.87
CA ASN A 115 7.36 5.98 -11.44
C ASN A 115 8.58 5.46 -12.20
N SER A 116 9.08 4.29 -11.85
CA SER A 116 10.31 3.72 -12.41
C SER A 116 10.07 2.57 -13.40
N ASN A 117 8.80 2.32 -13.79
CA ASN A 117 8.46 1.06 -14.42
C ASN A 117 8.01 1.16 -15.86
N THR A 118 8.57 0.26 -16.65
CA THR A 118 8.14 -0.07 -17.99
C THR A 118 7.13 -1.23 -17.97
N VAL A 119 6.46 -1.44 -19.09
CA VAL A 119 5.55 -2.59 -19.28
C VAL A 119 6.28 -3.92 -19.06
N GLU A 120 7.60 -3.98 -19.36
CA GLU A 120 8.45 -5.15 -19.15
C GLU A 120 8.54 -5.55 -17.69
N ILE A 121 8.69 -4.58 -16.77
CA ILE A 121 8.73 -4.84 -15.33
C ILE A 121 7.39 -5.40 -14.82
N LEU A 122 6.27 -4.88 -15.34
CA LEU A 122 4.95 -5.43 -15.04
C LEU A 122 4.84 -6.90 -15.52
N ARG A 123 5.34 -7.20 -16.73
CA ARG A 123 5.39 -8.57 -17.26
C ARG A 123 6.21 -9.51 -16.38
N ASP A 124 7.40 -9.09 -15.97
CA ASP A 124 8.28 -9.88 -15.11
C ASP A 124 7.67 -10.15 -13.76
N ALA A 125 7.02 -9.15 -13.17
CA ALA A 125 6.31 -9.28 -11.91
C ALA A 125 5.13 -10.24 -12.00
N LEU A 126 4.30 -10.11 -13.03
CA LEU A 126 3.16 -11.01 -13.26
C LEU A 126 3.60 -12.45 -13.47
N LYS A 127 4.66 -12.66 -14.25
CA LYS A 127 5.26 -13.98 -14.46
C LYS A 127 5.77 -14.57 -13.14
N ALA A 128 6.52 -13.78 -12.37
CA ALA A 128 7.06 -14.26 -11.09
C ALA A 128 5.93 -14.67 -10.13
N ILE A 129 4.87 -13.87 -10.04
CA ILE A 129 3.73 -14.16 -9.17
C ILE A 129 2.96 -15.38 -9.68
N ALA A 130 2.78 -15.53 -10.98
CA ALA A 130 2.17 -16.71 -11.58
C ALA A 130 2.95 -18.00 -11.24
N ASP A 131 4.28 -17.93 -11.25
CA ASP A 131 5.16 -19.04 -10.86
C ASP A 131 5.24 -19.27 -9.33
N GLY A 132 4.45 -18.54 -8.52
CA GLY A 132 4.47 -18.65 -7.06
C GLY A 132 5.67 -17.96 -6.41
N ARG A 133 6.42 -17.17 -7.16
CA ARG A 133 7.59 -16.42 -6.65
C ARG A 133 7.17 -15.04 -6.16
N ILE A 134 7.96 -14.48 -5.27
CA ILE A 134 7.82 -13.10 -4.80
C ILE A 134 8.59 -12.17 -5.75
N TYR A 135 7.99 -11.04 -6.11
CA TYR A 135 8.61 -10.03 -6.96
C TYR A 135 8.70 -8.68 -6.26
N PHE A 136 9.92 -8.22 -6.03
CA PHE A 136 10.18 -6.85 -5.58
C PHE A 136 11.15 -6.17 -6.55
N SER A 137 10.80 -4.99 -7.02
CA SER A 137 11.64 -4.22 -7.94
C SER A 137 13.04 -3.98 -7.36
N GLN A 138 14.03 -3.77 -8.22
CA GLN A 138 15.41 -3.52 -7.79
C GLN A 138 15.50 -2.27 -6.91
N ALA A 139 14.73 -1.23 -7.23
CA ALA A 139 14.65 -0.02 -6.40
C ALA A 139 14.14 -0.33 -4.98
N PHE A 140 13.10 -1.16 -4.85
CA PHE A 140 12.61 -1.63 -3.56
C PHE A 140 13.69 -2.37 -2.77
N GLN A 141 14.41 -3.29 -3.40
CA GLN A 141 15.45 -4.06 -2.73
C GLN A 141 16.61 -3.17 -2.24
N ALA A 142 17.02 -2.19 -3.05
CA ALA A 142 18.06 -1.22 -2.68
C ALA A 142 17.63 -0.35 -1.49
N ALA A 143 16.41 0.21 -1.53
CA ALA A 143 15.86 1.02 -0.45
C ALA A 143 15.69 0.21 0.85
N ARG A 144 15.26 -1.05 0.74
CA ARG A 144 15.18 -1.99 1.87
C ARG A 144 16.54 -2.22 2.52
N LEU A 145 17.58 -2.40 1.73
CA LEU A 145 18.94 -2.60 2.24
C LEU A 145 19.45 -1.36 2.95
N ALA A 146 19.33 -0.17 2.33
CA ALA A 146 19.71 1.11 2.93
C ALA A 146 19.03 1.32 4.28
N ARG A 147 17.72 1.06 4.38
CA ARG A 147 16.95 1.18 5.62
C ARG A 147 17.42 0.22 6.72
N ARG A 148 17.78 -1.01 6.38
CA ARG A 148 18.28 -1.99 7.36
C ARG A 148 19.60 -1.58 7.98
N THR A 149 20.44 -0.88 7.23
CA THR A 149 21.75 -0.40 7.69
C THR A 149 21.67 0.90 8.47
N ASP A 150 20.60 1.70 8.33
CA ASP A 150 20.44 2.96 9.07
C ASP A 150 20.06 2.70 10.55
N PRO A 151 20.90 3.08 11.53
CA PRO A 151 20.58 2.98 12.96
C PRO A 151 19.44 3.90 13.40
N ARG A 152 19.19 5.00 12.67
CA ARG A 152 18.17 6.01 12.97
C ARG A 152 16.83 5.73 12.29
N SER A 153 16.71 4.63 11.56
CA SER A 153 15.45 4.27 10.91
C SER A 153 14.33 4.24 11.95
N PHE A 154 13.25 4.98 11.70
CA PHE A 154 12.08 5.03 12.57
C PHE A 154 11.50 3.65 12.89
N ILE A 155 11.74 2.65 12.04
CA ILE A 155 11.30 1.26 12.25
C ILE A 155 11.95 0.65 13.49
N LYS A 156 13.20 1.03 13.78
CA LYS A 156 13.94 0.55 14.96
C LYS A 156 13.59 1.35 16.22
N VAL A 157 13.13 2.58 16.04
CA VAL A 157 12.95 3.57 17.11
C VAL A 157 11.49 3.61 17.59
N LEU A 158 10.52 3.52 16.66
CA LEU A 158 9.09 3.61 16.97
C LEU A 158 8.44 2.23 17.10
N SER A 159 7.59 2.07 18.12
CA SER A 159 6.71 0.90 18.25
C SER A 159 5.59 0.90 17.19
N ASP A 160 4.88 -0.22 17.03
CA ASP A 160 3.74 -0.33 16.11
C ASP A 160 2.64 0.69 16.44
N TRP A 161 2.35 0.89 17.72
CA TRP A 161 1.40 1.90 18.21
C TRP A 161 1.85 3.33 17.88
N GLU A 162 3.11 3.65 18.10
CA GLU A 162 3.66 4.95 17.80
C GLU A 162 3.64 5.23 16.28
N ARG A 163 3.89 4.24 15.44
CA ARG A 163 3.76 4.37 13.99
C ARG A 163 2.31 4.59 13.54
N ALA A 164 1.36 3.85 14.12
CA ALA A 164 -0.06 4.05 13.83
C ALA A 164 -0.53 5.45 14.22
N ILE A 165 -0.16 5.91 15.41
CA ILE A 165 -0.49 7.26 15.89
C ILE A 165 0.18 8.32 15.02
N LEU A 166 1.46 8.15 14.65
CA LEU A 166 2.16 9.08 13.77
C LEU A 166 1.49 9.22 12.39
N SER A 167 0.98 8.12 11.84
CA SER A 167 0.22 8.14 10.58
C SER A 167 -1.06 9.00 10.70
N LEU A 168 -1.78 8.91 11.81
CA LEU A 168 -3.00 9.71 12.04
C LEU A 168 -2.67 11.18 12.33
N ILE A 169 -1.58 11.45 13.04
CA ILE A 169 -1.04 12.82 13.22
C ILE A 169 -0.71 13.44 11.87
N GLY A 170 -0.07 12.70 10.98
CA GLY A 170 0.24 13.16 9.63
C GLY A 170 -1.01 13.50 8.81
N GLN A 171 -2.15 12.87 9.08
CA GLN A 171 -3.45 13.20 8.49
C GLN A 171 -4.10 14.45 9.09
N GLY A 172 -3.46 15.08 10.08
CA GLY A 172 -3.95 16.29 10.75
C GLY A 172 -4.99 16.01 11.83
N MET A 173 -5.14 14.76 12.29
CA MET A 173 -6.12 14.40 13.32
C MET A 173 -5.69 14.92 14.70
N SER A 174 -6.68 15.38 15.48
CA SER A 174 -6.51 15.77 16.89
C SER A 174 -6.29 14.55 17.80
N ASP A 175 -5.86 14.79 19.04
CA ASP A 175 -5.67 13.71 20.01
C ASP A 175 -7.01 13.02 20.38
N GLU A 176 -8.12 13.76 20.34
CA GLU A 176 -9.48 13.27 20.54
C GLU A 176 -9.89 12.32 19.39
N GLU A 177 -9.75 12.77 18.13
CA GLU A 177 -10.08 11.97 16.94
C GLU A 177 -9.24 10.69 16.82
N ILE A 178 -7.95 10.79 17.16
CA ILE A 178 -7.05 9.63 17.22
C ILE A 178 -7.49 8.67 18.33
N GLY A 179 -7.85 9.22 19.50
CA GLY A 179 -8.34 8.44 20.63
C GLY A 179 -9.59 7.64 20.27
N GLU A 180 -10.58 8.27 19.67
CA GLU A 180 -11.81 7.61 19.19
C GLU A 180 -11.49 6.51 18.17
N ARG A 181 -10.63 6.80 17.19
CA ARG A 181 -10.29 5.85 16.11
C ARG A 181 -9.52 4.61 16.60
N LEU A 182 -8.67 4.77 17.61
CA LEU A 182 -7.82 3.71 18.16
C LEU A 182 -8.36 3.12 19.48
N ASN A 183 -9.50 3.61 19.97
CA ASN A 183 -10.07 3.25 21.28
C ASN A 183 -9.11 3.52 22.44
N LEU A 184 -8.49 4.70 22.42
CA LEU A 184 -7.55 5.20 23.43
C LEU A 184 -8.08 6.49 24.06
N SER A 185 -7.65 6.80 25.30
CA SER A 185 -7.91 8.13 25.86
C SER A 185 -7.07 9.20 25.14
N PRO A 186 -7.56 10.45 24.98
CA PRO A 186 -6.76 11.54 24.42
C PRO A 186 -5.43 11.76 25.18
N ARG A 187 -5.43 11.56 26.49
CA ARG A 187 -4.24 11.62 27.33
C ARG A 187 -3.21 10.54 26.96
N THR A 188 -3.67 9.34 26.63
CA THR A 188 -2.80 8.25 26.15
C THR A 188 -2.17 8.61 24.82
N VAL A 189 -2.97 9.19 23.90
CA VAL A 189 -2.48 9.66 22.59
C VAL A 189 -1.42 10.75 22.77
N GLN A 190 -1.66 11.72 23.65
CA GLN A 190 -0.71 12.79 23.98
C GLN A 190 0.61 12.23 24.55
N THR A 191 0.53 11.19 25.37
CA THR A 191 1.73 10.52 25.88
C THR A 191 2.54 9.88 24.76
N HIS A 192 1.89 9.18 23.84
CA HIS A 192 2.55 8.60 22.67
C HIS A 192 3.15 9.69 21.76
N ARG A 193 2.42 10.80 21.50
CA ARG A 193 2.93 11.95 20.75
C ARG A 193 4.22 12.50 21.35
N SER A 194 4.24 12.66 22.66
CA SER A 194 5.42 13.15 23.38
C SER A 194 6.61 12.16 23.26
N ASN A 195 6.34 10.88 23.34
CA ASN A 195 7.33 9.82 23.15
C ASN A 195 7.89 9.81 21.73
N ILE A 196 7.04 9.95 20.71
CA ILE A 196 7.45 10.00 19.31
C ILE A 196 8.37 11.22 19.08
N LEU A 197 7.98 12.42 19.54
CA LEU A 197 8.77 13.63 19.43
C LEU A 197 10.16 13.43 20.04
N ARG A 198 10.24 12.86 21.23
CA ARG A 198 11.51 12.57 21.92
C ARG A 198 12.35 11.56 21.16
N LYS A 199 11.77 10.48 20.67
CA LYS A 199 12.45 9.39 19.95
C LYS A 199 13.01 9.83 18.59
N LEU A 200 12.29 10.72 17.91
CA LEU A 200 12.68 11.27 16.60
C LEU A 200 13.51 12.57 16.73
N ASP A 201 13.76 13.05 17.95
CA ASP A 201 14.43 14.33 18.22
C ASP A 201 13.77 15.52 17.50
N LEU A 202 12.42 15.53 17.49
CA LEU A 202 11.62 16.57 16.85
C LEU A 202 11.01 17.51 17.89
N LYS A 203 10.84 18.79 17.51
CA LYS A 203 10.23 19.82 18.37
C LYS A 203 8.90 20.29 17.77
N GLY A 204 7.80 19.95 18.46
CA GLY A 204 6.46 20.42 18.14
C GLY A 204 5.75 19.64 17.02
N THR A 205 4.43 19.72 17.06
CA THR A 205 3.52 19.01 16.14
C THR A 205 3.74 19.33 14.66
N PRO A 206 4.03 20.59 14.24
CA PRO A 206 4.29 20.87 12.81
C PRO A 206 5.45 20.07 12.22
N LYS A 207 6.55 19.92 12.97
CA LYS A 207 7.70 19.12 12.51
C LYS A 207 7.37 17.61 12.50
N LEU A 208 6.49 17.17 13.39
CA LEU A 208 6.05 15.80 13.43
C LEU A 208 5.15 15.46 12.23
N ILE A 209 4.26 16.39 11.84
CA ILE A 209 3.44 16.27 10.63
C ILE A 209 4.33 16.24 9.38
N ALA A 210 5.29 17.18 9.26
CA ALA A 210 6.24 17.21 8.15
C ALA A 210 6.99 15.88 8.03
N PHE A 211 7.54 15.37 9.15
CA PHE A 211 8.20 14.07 9.19
C PHE A 211 7.29 12.93 8.74
N ALA A 212 6.02 12.92 9.17
CA ALA A 212 5.06 11.90 8.78
C ALA A 212 4.80 11.91 7.27
N VAL A 213 4.69 13.09 6.66
CA VAL A 213 4.51 13.26 5.21
C VAL A 213 5.76 12.84 4.45
N GLU A 214 6.94 13.36 4.83
CA GLU A 214 8.22 13.07 4.17
C GLU A 214 8.61 11.58 4.19
N ASN A 215 8.21 10.87 5.24
CA ASN A 215 8.50 9.44 5.38
C ASN A 215 7.32 8.53 4.98
N GLY A 216 6.27 9.08 4.35
CA GLY A 216 5.17 8.32 3.78
C GLY A 216 4.16 7.75 4.78
N PHE A 217 4.20 8.20 6.04
CA PHE A 217 3.17 7.81 7.03
C PHE A 217 1.78 8.30 6.64
N THR A 218 1.71 9.32 5.81
CA THR A 218 0.49 9.91 5.31
C THR A 218 0.67 10.35 3.87
N GLN A 219 -0.30 10.01 3.03
CA GLN A 219 -0.41 10.57 1.68
C GLN A 219 -1.23 11.85 1.79
N VAL A 220 -0.69 12.97 1.31
CA VAL A 220 -1.47 14.18 1.11
C VAL A 220 -2.42 13.92 -0.05
N GLN A 221 -3.66 13.54 0.25
CA GLN A 221 -4.70 13.56 -0.75
C GLN A 221 -4.87 15.00 -1.21
N SER A 222 -4.49 15.29 -2.44
CA SER A 222 -4.84 16.54 -3.09
C SER A 222 -6.37 16.59 -3.16
N ARG A 223 -7.00 17.23 -2.18
CA ARG A 223 -8.38 17.65 -2.35
C ARG A 223 -8.35 18.58 -3.56
N GLN A 224 -8.91 18.15 -4.68
CA GLN A 224 -9.34 19.04 -5.76
C GLN A 224 -10.48 19.92 -5.19
N GLY A 225 -10.10 20.85 -4.34
CA GLY A 225 -10.95 21.91 -3.87
C GLY A 225 -10.81 23.05 -4.86
N THR A 226 -11.82 23.30 -5.65
CA THR A 226 -12.02 24.52 -6.43
C THR A 226 -11.69 25.71 -5.53
N ILE A 227 -10.59 26.41 -5.81
CA ILE A 227 -10.31 27.69 -5.18
C ILE A 227 -11.38 28.66 -5.70
N PRO A 228 -12.23 29.26 -4.86
CA PRO A 228 -13.15 30.28 -5.34
C PRO A 228 -12.31 31.47 -5.77
N VAL A 229 -12.34 31.78 -7.06
CA VAL A 229 -11.79 33.01 -7.61
C VAL A 229 -12.70 34.13 -7.13
N TYR A 230 -12.26 34.93 -6.16
CA TYR A 230 -12.91 36.19 -5.82
C TYR A 230 -12.61 37.18 -6.95
N THR A 231 -13.63 37.48 -7.74
CA THR A 231 -13.70 38.67 -8.64
C THR A 231 -14.10 39.89 -7.83
#